data_b74815875e2083cce89087aff5fc58cf
#
_entry.id   b74815875e2083cce89087aff5fc58cf
#
_cell.length_a   1.000
_cell.length_b   1.000
_cell.length_c   1.000
_cell.angle_alpha   90.00
_cell.angle_beta   90.00
_cell.angle_gamma   90.00
#
_symmetry.space_group_name_H-M   'P 1'
#
loop_
_entity.id
_entity.type
_entity.pdbx_description
1 polymer ?
#
loop_
_entity_poly.entity_id
_entity_poly.type
_entity_poly.pdbx_seq_one_letter_code
_entity_poly.pdbx_strand_id
1 'polypeptide(L)'
;MPSRECGSDGGGKAGYDRHNLGRGFNRVYTRHFLTTLKQSAIAKLRAHPGLFDAAAVLRARNLHEFDNLVTAPLHGFRDSDDYWRRASSKPLLASVAVPTLVLNPRNDPFMPAGHLPGPAEVSPAVTLEQPAEGGHVGFVSGPWPGRLGWLPQRLVRFFTAAGKA
;
A
#
# COMPACT_ATOMS: atom_id res chain seq x y z
N MET A 1 -40.80 4.20 -24.99
CA MET A 1 -39.56 3.49 -24.62
C MET A 1 -38.67 4.47 -23.88
N PRO A 2 -38.49 4.35 -22.57
CA PRO A 2 -37.61 5.27 -21.84
C PRO A 2 -36.17 4.77 -21.86
N SER A 3 -35.28 5.69 -22.20
CA SER A 3 -33.83 5.58 -22.20
C SER A 3 -33.32 5.41 -20.75
N ARG A 4 -32.54 4.37 -20.48
CA ARG A 4 -31.83 4.20 -19.22
C ARG A 4 -30.56 5.03 -19.29
N GLU A 5 -30.49 6.04 -18.45
CA GLU A 5 -29.27 6.76 -18.14
C GLU A 5 -28.32 5.83 -17.37
N CYS A 6 -27.13 5.64 -17.91
CA CYS A 6 -26.02 4.95 -17.27
C CYS A 6 -25.32 5.95 -16.34
N GLY A 7 -25.59 5.87 -15.05
CA GLY A 7 -24.92 6.67 -14.05
C GLY A 7 -23.44 6.26 -13.93
N SER A 8 -22.55 7.17 -14.30
CA SER A 8 -21.11 7.05 -14.15
C SER A 8 -20.70 7.41 -12.73
N ASP A 9 -20.71 6.45 -11.82
CA ASP A 9 -20.07 6.60 -10.52
C ASP A 9 -18.55 6.42 -10.65
N GLY A 10 -17.89 7.46 -11.13
CA GLY A 10 -16.44 7.59 -11.17
C GLY A 10 -15.82 8.00 -9.83
N GLY A 11 -16.15 7.31 -8.75
CA GLY A 11 -15.47 7.44 -7.46
C GLY A 11 -14.18 6.65 -7.46
N GLY A 12 -13.05 7.28 -7.79
CA GLY A 12 -11.71 6.70 -7.68
C GLY A 12 -11.46 6.23 -6.25
N LYS A 13 -11.63 4.93 -6.00
CA LYS A 13 -11.28 4.30 -4.73
C LYS A 13 -9.75 4.25 -4.64
N ALA A 14 -9.14 5.29 -4.08
CA ALA A 14 -7.81 5.19 -3.49
C ALA A 14 -7.95 4.17 -2.37
N GLY A 15 -7.52 2.91 -2.59
CA GLY A 15 -7.99 1.92 -1.70
C GLY A 15 -7.02 0.80 -1.39
N TYR A 16 -6.60 0.79 -0.18
CA TYR A 16 -6.44 -0.47 0.53
C TYR A 16 -7.80 -1.20 0.48
N ASP A 17 -7.84 -2.34 -0.21
CA ASP A 17 -9.06 -3.14 -0.25
C ASP A 17 -9.31 -3.74 1.14
N ARG A 18 -10.29 -3.18 1.86
CA ARG A 18 -10.73 -3.63 3.19
C ARG A 18 -11.06 -5.12 3.23
N HIS A 19 -11.38 -5.73 2.08
CA HIS A 19 -11.82 -7.11 1.98
C HIS A 19 -10.67 -8.12 1.81
N ASN A 20 -9.55 -7.74 1.20
CA ASN A 20 -8.43 -8.66 0.97
C ASN A 20 -7.56 -8.89 2.21
N LEU A 21 -7.38 -7.89 3.06
CA LEU A 21 -6.65 -8.03 4.33
C LEU A 21 -7.38 -8.92 5.36
N GLY A 22 -8.64 -9.25 5.11
CA GLY A 22 -9.48 -10.06 6.00
C GLY A 22 -9.57 -11.55 5.66
N ARG A 23 -8.96 -12.04 4.57
CA ARG A 23 -9.12 -13.43 4.09
C ARG A 23 -7.85 -14.26 4.22
N GLY A 24 -7.98 -15.51 4.67
CA GLY A 24 -6.93 -16.52 4.67
C GLY A 24 -5.68 -16.13 5.48
N PHE A 25 -4.51 -16.35 4.92
CA PHE A 25 -3.20 -16.11 5.53
C PHE A 25 -2.98 -14.62 5.88
N ASN A 26 -3.58 -13.70 5.12
CA ASN A 26 -3.50 -12.27 5.40
C ASN A 26 -4.08 -11.88 6.77
N ARG A 27 -5.05 -12.63 7.32
CA ARG A 27 -5.57 -12.39 8.67
C ARG A 27 -4.51 -12.59 9.75
N VAL A 28 -3.67 -13.61 9.62
CA VAL A 28 -2.61 -13.90 10.59
C VAL A 28 -1.57 -12.79 10.54
N TYR A 29 -1.15 -12.39 9.35
CA TYR A 29 -0.20 -11.29 9.16
C TYR A 29 -0.76 -9.96 9.67
N THR A 30 -1.98 -9.60 9.27
CA THR A 30 -2.64 -8.36 9.72
C THR A 30 -2.77 -8.33 11.24
N ARG A 31 -3.12 -9.45 11.86
CA ARG A 31 -3.21 -9.56 13.32
C ARG A 31 -1.86 -9.34 13.99
N HIS A 32 -0.81 -9.97 13.48
CA HIS A 32 0.55 -9.79 14.00
C HIS A 32 1.00 -8.33 13.85
N PHE A 33 0.83 -7.76 12.67
CA PHE A 33 1.19 -6.37 12.37
C PHE A 33 0.43 -5.38 13.26
N LEU A 34 -0.89 -5.56 13.38
CA LEU A 34 -1.74 -4.75 14.26
C LEU A 34 -1.32 -4.85 15.73
N THR A 35 -0.89 -6.02 16.20
CA THR A 35 -0.37 -6.20 17.57
C THR A 35 0.86 -5.33 17.80
N THR A 36 1.81 -5.34 16.87
CA THR A 36 3.03 -4.53 16.93
C THR A 36 2.70 -3.02 16.91
N LEU A 37 1.79 -2.61 16.03
CA LEU A 37 1.33 -1.21 15.97
C LEU A 37 0.69 -0.75 17.27
N LYS A 38 -0.17 -1.57 17.88
CA LYS A 38 -0.79 -1.27 19.18
C LYS A 38 0.26 -1.12 20.28
N GLN A 39 1.25 -2.01 20.34
CA GLN A 39 2.33 -1.90 21.32
C GLN A 39 3.10 -0.59 21.17
N SER A 40 3.44 -0.22 19.93
CA SER A 40 4.12 1.05 19.62
C SER A 40 3.27 2.26 19.98
N ALA A 41 1.95 2.22 19.69
CA ALA A 41 1.03 3.28 20.05
C ALA A 41 0.93 3.44 21.59
N ILE A 42 0.79 2.35 22.34
CA ILE A 42 0.74 2.42 23.81
C ILE A 42 2.07 2.92 24.40
N ALA A 43 3.21 2.54 23.82
CA ALA A 43 4.51 3.09 24.24
C ALA A 43 4.58 4.61 23.98
N LYS A 44 4.11 5.08 22.81
CA LYS A 44 4.00 6.50 22.50
C LYS A 44 3.09 7.25 23.46
N LEU A 45 1.95 6.66 23.83
CA LEU A 45 1.00 7.27 24.76
C LEU A 45 1.57 7.44 26.17
N ARG A 46 2.47 6.52 26.61
CA ARG A 46 3.18 6.66 27.88
C ARG A 46 4.14 7.85 27.88
N ALA A 47 4.82 8.10 26.75
CA ALA A 47 5.70 9.26 26.60
C ALA A 47 4.93 10.58 26.38
N HIS A 48 3.74 10.50 25.80
CA HIS A 48 2.91 11.66 25.45
C HIS A 48 1.44 11.40 25.85
N PRO A 49 1.09 11.57 27.12
CA PRO A 49 -0.28 11.33 27.61
C PRO A 49 -1.31 12.21 26.90
N GLY A 50 -2.49 11.65 26.64
CA GLY A 50 -3.62 12.39 26.07
C GLY A 50 -3.68 12.42 24.54
N LEU A 51 -2.75 11.79 23.81
CA LEU A 51 -2.78 11.77 22.34
C LEU A 51 -4.00 11.04 21.76
N PHE A 52 -4.44 9.95 22.40
CA PHE A 52 -5.58 9.14 21.97
C PHE A 52 -6.06 8.22 23.10
N ASP A 53 -7.23 7.61 22.92
CA ASP A 53 -7.80 6.65 23.89
C ASP A 53 -7.11 5.28 23.77
N ALA A 54 -6.33 4.91 24.79
CA ALA A 54 -5.64 3.62 24.89
C ALA A 54 -6.61 2.42 24.79
N ALA A 55 -7.77 2.50 25.44
CA ALA A 55 -8.72 1.41 25.45
C ALA A 55 -9.36 1.23 24.07
N ALA A 56 -9.65 2.31 23.35
CA ALA A 56 -10.13 2.25 21.97
C ALA A 56 -9.07 1.64 21.04
N VAL A 57 -7.81 2.07 21.15
CA VAL A 57 -6.70 1.50 20.35
C VAL A 57 -6.53 -0.01 20.57
N LEU A 58 -6.61 -0.44 21.83
CA LEU A 58 -6.49 -1.88 22.14
C LEU A 58 -7.66 -2.70 21.57
N ARG A 59 -8.86 -2.12 21.46
CA ARG A 59 -10.03 -2.77 20.85
C ARG A 59 -10.01 -2.79 19.32
N ALA A 60 -9.20 -1.97 18.64
CA ALA A 60 -9.15 -1.93 17.18
C ALA A 60 -8.90 -3.34 16.60
N ARG A 61 -9.64 -3.74 15.56
CA ARG A 61 -9.64 -5.09 14.98
C ARG A 61 -8.92 -5.18 13.64
N ASN A 62 -8.71 -4.03 13.00
CA ASN A 62 -8.09 -3.91 11.69
C ASN A 62 -7.31 -2.60 11.57
N LEU A 63 -6.57 -2.45 10.47
CA LEU A 63 -5.75 -1.27 10.23
C LEU A 63 -6.58 0.00 10.05
N HIS A 64 -7.75 -0.10 9.44
CA HIS A 64 -8.63 1.06 9.25
C HIS A 64 -9.10 1.66 10.60
N GLU A 65 -9.54 0.79 11.53
CA GLU A 65 -9.90 1.23 12.87
C GLU A 65 -8.69 1.82 13.62
N PHE A 66 -7.51 1.18 13.49
CA PHE A 66 -6.28 1.69 14.09
C PHE A 66 -5.90 3.07 13.54
N ASP A 67 -5.92 3.22 12.21
CA ASP A 67 -5.57 4.49 11.58
C ASP A 67 -6.55 5.61 11.91
N ASN A 68 -7.84 5.31 12.09
CA ASN A 68 -8.82 6.28 12.58
C ASN A 68 -8.52 6.78 14.00
N LEU A 69 -8.01 5.90 14.86
CA LEU A 69 -7.78 6.20 16.27
C LEU A 69 -6.38 6.81 16.54
N VAL A 70 -5.40 6.48 15.72
CA VAL A 70 -3.99 6.81 15.97
C VAL A 70 -3.40 7.61 14.81
N THR A 71 -3.30 7.01 13.61
CA THR A 71 -2.52 7.60 12.51
C THR A 71 -3.14 8.88 12.00
N ALA A 72 -4.44 8.88 11.71
CA ALA A 72 -5.12 10.04 11.16
C ALA A 72 -5.10 11.24 12.14
N PRO A 73 -5.49 11.10 13.42
CA PRO A 73 -5.44 12.21 14.36
C PRO A 73 -4.03 12.76 14.62
N LEU A 74 -3.03 11.86 14.73
CA LEU A 74 -1.64 12.28 14.97
C LEU A 74 -1.04 13.10 13.82
N HIS A 75 -1.50 12.89 12.60
CA HIS A 75 -1.00 13.56 11.41
C HIS A 75 -1.95 14.59 10.81
N GLY A 76 -3.02 14.97 11.55
CA GLY A 76 -3.95 16.01 11.13
C GLY A 76 -4.85 15.63 9.95
N PHE A 77 -5.12 14.36 9.77
CA PHE A 77 -6.12 13.86 8.84
C PHE A 77 -7.46 13.72 9.55
N ARG A 78 -8.56 13.89 8.80
CA ARG A 78 -9.91 13.78 9.34
C ARG A 78 -10.25 12.36 9.82
N ASP A 79 -9.84 11.37 9.02
CA ASP A 79 -10.10 9.94 9.22
C ASP A 79 -9.10 9.10 8.41
N SER A 80 -9.15 7.77 8.53
CA SER A 80 -8.27 6.87 7.79
C SER A 80 -8.47 6.93 6.27
N ASP A 81 -9.68 7.19 5.79
CA ASP A 81 -9.95 7.30 4.35
C ASP A 81 -9.32 8.59 3.79
N ASP A 82 -9.35 9.68 4.54
CA ASP A 82 -8.65 10.92 4.20
C ASP A 82 -7.13 10.74 4.23
N TYR A 83 -6.61 10.06 5.25
CA TYR A 83 -5.19 9.70 5.35
C TYR A 83 -4.75 8.86 4.14
N TRP A 84 -5.41 7.76 3.85
CA TRP A 84 -5.02 6.86 2.76
C TRP A 84 -5.11 7.54 1.39
N ARG A 85 -6.13 8.37 1.16
CA ARG A 85 -6.26 9.12 -0.08
C ARG A 85 -5.15 10.15 -0.25
N ARG A 86 -4.87 10.96 0.77
CA ARG A 86 -3.90 12.06 0.70
C ARG A 86 -2.44 11.60 0.82
N ALA A 87 -2.19 10.50 1.53
CA ALA A 87 -0.88 9.90 1.66
C ALA A 87 -0.51 8.95 0.50
N SER A 88 -1.46 8.66 -0.41
CA SER A 88 -1.18 7.82 -1.58
C SER A 88 -0.20 8.52 -2.52
N SER A 89 0.85 7.79 -2.91
CA SER A 89 1.80 8.25 -3.93
C SER A 89 1.28 8.09 -5.37
N LYS A 90 0.24 7.29 -5.59
CA LYS A 90 -0.26 6.97 -6.94
C LYS A 90 -0.59 8.21 -7.77
N PRO A 91 -1.32 9.24 -7.26
CA PRO A 91 -1.60 10.46 -8.01
C PRO A 91 -0.34 11.27 -8.37
N LEU A 92 0.75 11.10 -7.62
CA LEU A 92 2.00 11.83 -7.85
C LEU A 92 2.84 11.23 -8.98
N LEU A 93 2.57 10.00 -9.40
CA LEU A 93 3.34 9.30 -10.42
C LEU A 93 3.30 10.00 -11.78
N ALA A 94 2.23 10.72 -12.08
CA ALA A 94 2.11 11.51 -13.31
C ALA A 94 3.05 12.73 -13.36
N SER A 95 3.52 13.21 -12.20
CA SER A 95 4.42 14.39 -12.08
C SER A 95 5.86 14.02 -11.76
N VAL A 96 6.21 12.74 -11.68
CA VAL A 96 7.59 12.31 -11.44
C VAL A 96 8.48 12.72 -12.62
N ALA A 97 9.55 13.45 -12.33
CA ALA A 97 10.45 13.98 -13.35
C ALA A 97 11.82 13.27 -13.41
N VAL A 98 12.09 12.36 -12.48
CA VAL A 98 13.36 11.61 -12.42
C VAL A 98 13.14 10.15 -12.82
N PRO A 99 14.15 9.46 -13.38
CA PRO A 99 14.05 8.04 -13.70
C PRO A 99 13.63 7.25 -12.48
N THR A 100 12.43 6.65 -12.53
CA THR A 100 11.82 5.94 -11.39
C THR A 100 11.32 4.57 -11.82
N LEU A 101 11.67 3.55 -11.05
CA LEU A 101 11.11 2.20 -11.22
C LEU A 101 10.01 1.98 -10.18
N VAL A 102 8.80 1.72 -10.66
CA VAL A 102 7.68 1.24 -9.83
C VAL A 102 7.51 -0.24 -10.09
N LEU A 103 7.93 -1.04 -9.12
CA LEU A 103 7.94 -2.50 -9.21
C LEU A 103 6.96 -3.09 -8.19
N ASN A 104 5.85 -3.64 -8.69
CA ASN A 104 4.83 -4.31 -7.87
C ASN A 104 4.38 -5.59 -8.55
N PRO A 105 4.44 -6.76 -7.89
CA PRO A 105 3.91 -7.99 -8.46
C PRO A 105 2.38 -7.99 -8.42
N ARG A 106 1.77 -8.60 -9.43
CA ARG A 106 0.29 -8.65 -9.55
C ARG A 106 -0.37 -9.60 -8.56
N ASN A 107 0.40 -10.54 -8.00
CA ASN A 107 -0.04 -11.49 -6.99
C ASN A 107 0.29 -11.02 -5.55
N ASP A 108 0.56 -9.74 -5.34
CA ASP A 108 0.79 -9.20 -3.99
C ASP A 108 -0.47 -9.37 -3.13
N PRO A 109 -0.39 -10.10 -2.00
CA PRO A 109 -1.55 -10.34 -1.16
C PRO A 109 -2.06 -9.08 -0.43
N PHE A 110 -1.25 -8.01 -0.36
CA PHE A 110 -1.60 -6.76 0.32
C PHE A 110 -2.00 -5.66 -0.65
N MET A 111 -1.50 -5.70 -1.91
CA MET A 111 -1.79 -4.73 -2.95
C MET A 111 -2.47 -5.40 -4.14
N PRO A 112 -3.80 -5.47 -4.18
CA PRO A 112 -4.52 -6.09 -5.30
C PRO A 112 -4.16 -5.46 -6.64
N ALA A 113 -4.03 -6.29 -7.68
CA ALA A 113 -3.61 -5.86 -9.02
C ALA A 113 -4.47 -4.72 -9.60
N GLY A 114 -5.76 -4.66 -9.25
CA GLY A 114 -6.67 -3.60 -9.69
C GLY A 114 -6.35 -2.20 -9.12
N HIS A 115 -5.49 -2.11 -8.09
CA HIS A 115 -5.06 -0.83 -7.50
C HIS A 115 -3.69 -0.38 -8.00
N LEU A 116 -2.97 -1.23 -8.74
CA LEU A 116 -1.68 -0.87 -9.31
C LEU A 116 -1.85 0.25 -10.35
N PRO A 117 -0.86 1.16 -10.51
CA PRO A 117 -0.92 2.20 -11.51
C PRO A 117 -0.86 1.62 -12.92
N GLY A 118 -1.68 2.18 -13.82
CA GLY A 118 -1.63 1.89 -15.24
C GLY A 118 -0.66 2.84 -16.00
N PRO A 119 -0.34 2.52 -17.27
CA PRO A 119 0.56 3.35 -18.08
C PRO A 119 0.08 4.80 -18.26
N ALA A 120 -1.24 5.04 -18.26
CA ALA A 120 -1.81 6.38 -18.40
C ALA A 120 -1.76 7.21 -17.10
N GLU A 121 -1.39 6.60 -15.97
CA GLU A 121 -1.36 7.24 -14.64
C GLU A 121 0.05 7.66 -14.22
N VAL A 122 1.04 7.50 -15.09
CA VAL A 122 2.45 7.76 -14.78
C VAL A 122 3.10 8.66 -15.82
N SER A 123 4.16 9.37 -15.42
CA SER A 123 4.96 10.17 -16.34
C SER A 123 5.88 9.29 -17.20
N PRO A 124 6.45 9.83 -18.30
CA PRO A 124 7.45 9.13 -19.12
C PRO A 124 8.73 8.75 -18.36
N ALA A 125 9.03 9.41 -17.23
CA ALA A 125 10.17 9.09 -16.40
C ALA A 125 9.95 7.83 -15.53
N VAL A 126 8.71 7.34 -15.43
CA VAL A 126 8.36 6.18 -14.62
C VAL A 126 8.32 4.92 -15.47
N THR A 127 9.10 3.93 -15.07
CA THR A 127 9.04 2.57 -15.61
C THR A 127 8.13 1.73 -14.70
N LEU A 128 7.00 1.27 -15.23
CA LEU A 128 6.13 0.32 -14.54
C LEU A 128 6.57 -1.11 -14.82
N GLU A 129 6.81 -1.87 -13.78
CA GLU A 129 7.10 -3.30 -13.88
C GLU A 129 6.20 -4.07 -12.93
N GLN A 130 5.29 -4.85 -13.51
CA GLN A 130 4.24 -5.55 -12.78
C GLN A 130 4.25 -7.04 -13.12
N PRO A 131 5.29 -7.81 -12.67
CA PRO A 131 5.35 -9.23 -12.93
C PRO A 131 4.15 -9.95 -12.35
N ALA A 132 3.75 -11.08 -12.98
CA ALA A 132 2.62 -11.87 -12.53
C ALA A 132 2.82 -12.41 -11.11
N GLU A 133 4.07 -12.74 -10.78
CA GLU A 133 4.45 -13.34 -9.51
C GLU A 133 5.60 -12.57 -8.85
N GLY A 134 5.64 -12.60 -7.52
CA GLY A 134 6.66 -11.91 -6.72
C GLY A 134 6.31 -11.86 -5.23
N GLY A 135 5.05 -12.13 -4.88
CA GLY A 135 4.54 -11.95 -3.52
C GLY A 135 4.56 -10.48 -3.13
N HIS A 136 4.87 -10.16 -1.88
CA HIS A 136 4.90 -8.76 -1.45
C HIS A 136 6.25 -8.08 -1.76
N VAL A 137 7.35 -8.68 -1.31
CA VAL A 137 8.71 -8.10 -1.47
C VAL A 137 9.78 -9.16 -1.76
N GLY A 138 9.41 -10.44 -1.82
CA GLY A 138 10.37 -11.53 -1.90
C GLY A 138 10.91 -11.77 -3.31
N PHE A 139 10.06 -11.66 -4.34
CA PHE A 139 10.39 -11.97 -5.73
C PHE A 139 11.19 -13.27 -5.86
N VAL A 140 10.71 -14.30 -5.15
CA VAL A 140 11.35 -15.62 -5.16
C VAL A 140 11.30 -16.18 -6.58
N SER A 141 12.43 -16.62 -7.09
CA SER A 141 12.57 -17.12 -8.47
C SER A 141 13.32 -18.43 -8.53
N GLY A 142 13.08 -19.23 -9.58
CA GLY A 142 13.73 -20.51 -9.80
C GLY A 142 13.07 -21.69 -9.05
N PRO A 143 13.64 -22.92 -9.20
CA PRO A 143 13.09 -24.12 -8.58
C PRO A 143 13.19 -24.06 -7.05
N TRP A 144 12.31 -24.84 -6.39
CA TRP A 144 12.29 -24.94 -4.92
C TRP A 144 13.66 -25.27 -4.33
N PRO A 145 14.11 -24.62 -3.24
CA PRO A 145 13.44 -23.67 -2.36
C PRO A 145 13.37 -22.23 -2.87
N GLY A 146 13.77 -21.95 -4.11
CA GLY A 146 13.79 -20.63 -4.72
C GLY A 146 15.03 -19.80 -4.35
N ARG A 147 15.19 -18.67 -5.05
CA ARG A 147 16.31 -17.72 -4.86
C ARG A 147 15.77 -16.30 -4.77
N LEU A 148 16.36 -15.48 -3.91
CA LEU A 148 16.00 -14.07 -3.72
C LEU A 148 16.85 -13.11 -4.57
N GLY A 149 17.66 -13.63 -5.49
CA GLY A 149 18.61 -12.83 -6.28
C GLY A 149 17.98 -11.98 -7.38
N TRP A 150 16.72 -12.25 -7.76
CA TRP A 150 16.09 -11.55 -8.88
C TRP A 150 15.92 -10.05 -8.62
N LEU A 151 15.36 -9.68 -7.46
CA LEU A 151 15.11 -8.28 -7.12
C LEU A 151 16.38 -7.42 -7.05
N PRO A 152 17.45 -7.82 -6.33
CA PRO A 152 18.70 -7.05 -6.33
C PRO A 152 19.30 -6.89 -7.72
N GLN A 153 19.31 -7.94 -8.54
CA GLN A 153 19.81 -7.86 -9.91
C GLN A 153 18.99 -6.91 -10.79
N ARG A 154 17.65 -6.93 -10.62
CA ARG A 154 16.77 -6.04 -11.37
C ARG A 154 17.00 -4.57 -10.99
N LEU A 155 17.16 -4.27 -9.70
CA LEU A 155 17.47 -2.93 -9.20
C LEU A 155 18.82 -2.43 -9.73
N VAL A 156 19.88 -3.25 -9.64
CA VAL A 156 21.20 -2.89 -10.18
C VAL A 156 21.11 -2.57 -11.67
N ARG A 157 20.41 -3.37 -12.47
CA ARG A 157 20.22 -3.11 -13.90
C ARG A 157 19.51 -1.78 -14.16
N PHE A 158 18.49 -1.45 -13.35
CA PHE A 158 17.79 -0.18 -13.50
C PHE A 158 18.71 1.00 -13.21
N PHE A 159 19.41 1.00 -12.08
CA PHE A 159 20.29 2.10 -11.70
C PHE A 159 21.49 2.27 -12.63
N THR A 160 22.05 1.18 -13.13
CA THR A 160 23.16 1.27 -14.11
C THR A 160 22.71 1.77 -15.47
N ALA A 161 21.47 1.52 -15.87
CA ALA A 161 20.90 2.09 -17.09
C ALA A 161 20.54 3.57 -16.93
N ALA A 162 19.88 3.93 -15.82
CA ALA A 162 19.49 5.31 -15.54
C ALA A 162 20.69 6.26 -15.32
N GLY A 163 21.84 5.74 -14.81
CA GLY A 163 23.05 6.55 -14.62
C GLY A 163 23.83 6.83 -15.91
N LYS A 164 23.39 6.33 -17.07
CA LYS A 164 24.01 6.55 -18.38
C LYS A 164 23.22 7.53 -19.27
N ALA A 165 22.06 7.95 -18.82
CA ALA A 165 21.19 8.92 -19.50
C ALA A 165 21.36 10.32 -18.90
#